data_a26bf03bbfb64746cd4d1bdfdfe45b91
#
_entry.id   a26bf03bbfb64746cd4d1bdfdfe45b91
#
_cell.length_a   1.000
_cell.length_b   1.000
_cell.length_c   1.000
_cell.angle_alpha   90.00
_cell.angle_beta   90.00
_cell.angle_gamma   90.00
#
_symmetry.space_group_name_H-M   'P 1'
#
loop_
_entity.id
_entity.type
_entity.pdbx_description
1 polymer ?
#
loop_
_entity_poly.entity_id
_entity_poly.type
_entity_poly.pdbx_seq_one_letter_code
_entity_poly.pdbx_strand_id
1 'polypeptide(L)'
;IPGGLYSLGTDMGAIGGTFGVTAPETETLGEALKAMASAGFFGIGNGVWQIIALVVSLAIMVMGIAGGIEKANKIMMPVLFGLFLVLAVYIATLPGAQEGYKYILTINPAGLADPKVWVFAFGQAFFSLSVAGNGSVIYGSYLPEGEDIPSSARNVAVFDTIAALLAALVIVPSMAAVLGAGISEVHGGPGLMFVYLVNVFNAMPGGRIIGVVFFICVLFAGVSSIVNLYEAPIAFLQEQFKFKRAAAVGTIGVIGLIVSIS
;
A
#
# COMPACT_ATOMS: atom_id res chain seq x y z
N ILE A 1 23.15 -7.36 -0.07
CA ILE A 1 23.10 -6.08 -0.81
C ILE A 1 23.21 -4.94 0.20
N PRO A 2 24.44 -4.48 0.55
CA PRO A 2 24.59 -3.47 1.62
C PRO A 2 24.04 -2.08 1.24
N GLY A 3 24.01 -1.72 -0.05
CA GLY A 3 23.52 -0.43 -0.51
C GLY A 3 22.00 -0.24 -0.41
N GLY A 4 21.20 -1.31 -0.52
CA GLY A 4 19.75 -1.21 -0.48
C GLY A 4 19.17 -0.87 0.90
N LEU A 5 19.80 -1.38 1.97
CA LEU A 5 19.40 -1.06 3.35
C LEU A 5 19.84 0.35 3.75
N TYR A 6 20.97 0.81 3.23
CA TYR A 6 21.45 2.18 3.48
C TYR A 6 20.57 3.22 2.78
N SER A 7 20.18 2.97 1.53
CA SER A 7 19.24 3.86 0.82
C SER A 7 17.86 3.87 1.48
N LEU A 8 17.36 2.73 1.96
CA LEU A 8 16.12 2.67 2.72
C LEU A 8 16.21 3.52 4.01
N GLY A 9 17.31 3.46 4.74
CA GLY A 9 17.55 4.25 5.94
C GLY A 9 17.61 5.75 5.65
N THR A 10 18.30 6.16 4.57
CA THR A 10 18.35 7.57 4.14
C THR A 10 17.02 8.06 3.60
N ASP A 11 16.30 7.22 2.86
CA ASP A 11 14.95 7.55 2.36
C ASP A 11 13.95 7.67 3.51
N MET A 12 14.02 6.80 4.52
CA MET A 12 13.22 6.92 5.74
C MET A 12 13.57 8.17 6.55
N GLY A 13 14.84 8.57 6.59
CA GLY A 13 15.28 9.83 7.19
C GLY A 13 14.73 11.05 6.43
N ALA A 14 14.71 11.02 5.11
CA ALA A 14 14.12 12.07 4.27
C ALA A 14 12.60 12.16 4.46
N ILE A 15 11.91 11.02 4.55
CA ILE A 15 10.48 10.94 4.91
C ILE A 15 10.27 11.57 6.29
N GLY A 16 11.09 11.19 7.26
CA GLY A 16 11.07 11.75 8.60
C GLY A 16 11.21 13.26 8.61
N GLY A 17 12.19 13.80 7.88
CA GLY A 17 12.40 15.24 7.73
C GLY A 17 11.19 15.96 7.11
N THR A 18 10.54 15.35 6.12
CA THR A 18 9.37 15.94 5.45
C THR A 18 8.14 15.99 6.38
N PHE A 19 7.98 15.01 7.26
CA PHE A 19 6.90 14.97 8.25
C PHE A 19 7.31 15.46 9.64
N GLY A 20 8.48 16.06 9.80
CA GLY A 20 9.03 16.46 11.09
C GLY A 20 9.48 15.28 11.97
N VAL A 21 9.64 14.10 11.37
CA VAL A 21 10.13 12.89 12.04
C VAL A 21 11.57 12.68 11.63
N THR A 22 12.53 12.91 12.50
CA THR A 22 13.91 12.46 12.29
C THR A 22 14.01 11.00 12.66
N ALA A 23 14.62 10.17 11.77
CA ALA A 23 14.93 8.80 12.13
C ALA A 23 15.82 8.82 13.39
N PRO A 24 15.40 8.20 14.50
CA PRO A 24 16.19 8.24 15.71
C PRO A 24 17.44 7.38 15.52
N GLU A 25 18.60 7.96 15.75
CA GLU A 25 19.83 7.20 16.04
C GLU A 25 19.69 6.63 17.46
N THR A 26 18.87 5.58 17.63
CA THR A 26 18.58 5.05 18.96
C THR A 26 19.06 3.62 19.09
N GLU A 27 19.85 3.36 20.10
CA GLU A 27 20.37 2.03 20.42
C GLU A 27 19.40 1.19 21.28
N THR A 28 18.33 1.80 21.82
CA THR A 28 17.41 1.12 22.75
C THR A 28 15.94 1.27 22.33
N LEU A 29 15.15 0.22 22.56
CA LEU A 29 13.70 0.21 22.34
C LEU A 29 12.98 1.36 23.07
N GLY A 30 13.43 1.71 24.28
CA GLY A 30 12.82 2.77 25.07
C GLY A 30 13.04 4.18 24.48
N GLU A 31 14.19 4.42 23.87
CA GLU A 31 14.49 5.68 23.19
C GLU A 31 13.77 5.76 21.85
N ALA A 32 13.69 4.64 21.11
CA ALA A 32 12.89 4.55 19.90
C ALA A 32 11.42 4.87 20.17
N LEU A 33 10.83 4.32 21.23
CA LEU A 33 9.45 4.61 21.64
C LEU A 33 9.26 6.08 22.04
N LYS A 34 10.21 6.70 22.75
CA LYS A 34 10.16 8.12 23.10
C LYS A 34 10.29 9.01 21.87
N ALA A 35 11.21 8.68 20.96
CA ALA A 35 11.38 9.41 19.70
C ALA A 35 10.13 9.29 18.81
N MET A 36 9.54 8.11 18.70
CA MET A 36 8.28 7.88 17.99
C MET A 36 7.10 8.63 18.62
N ALA A 37 7.08 8.79 19.95
CA ALA A 37 6.05 9.54 20.66
C ALA A 37 6.22 11.06 20.51
N SER A 38 7.46 11.55 20.31
CA SER A 38 7.76 12.99 20.26
C SER A 38 7.76 13.56 18.84
N ALA A 39 7.93 12.73 17.82
CA ALA A 39 8.01 13.14 16.42
C ALA A 39 6.71 12.84 15.68
N GLY A 40 6.14 13.78 14.94
CA GLY A 40 5.01 13.53 14.07
C GLY A 40 4.03 14.69 13.90
N PHE A 41 3.04 14.47 13.04
CA PHE A 41 1.98 15.42 12.75
C PHE A 41 1.15 15.70 14.02
N PHE A 42 0.97 16.93 14.41
CA PHE A 42 0.39 17.37 15.70
C PHE A 42 1.16 16.92 16.96
N GLY A 43 2.46 16.61 16.87
CA GLY A 43 3.23 16.08 18.00
C GLY A 43 2.94 14.61 18.33
N ILE A 44 2.21 13.92 17.45
CA ILE A 44 1.89 12.49 17.56
C ILE A 44 2.88 11.72 16.69
N GLY A 45 3.73 10.89 17.28
CA GLY A 45 4.74 10.12 16.57
C GLY A 45 4.18 9.11 15.58
N ASN A 46 5.01 8.71 14.63
CA ASN A 46 4.64 7.77 13.57
C ASN A 46 4.11 6.43 14.11
N GLY A 47 4.66 5.97 15.24
CA GLY A 47 4.21 4.75 15.91
C GLY A 47 2.77 4.80 16.42
N VAL A 48 2.28 5.98 16.84
CA VAL A 48 0.88 6.13 17.25
C VAL A 48 -0.05 5.93 16.05
N TRP A 49 0.30 6.45 14.89
CA TRP A 49 -0.46 6.23 13.65
C TRP A 49 -0.44 4.78 13.19
N GLN A 50 0.69 4.09 13.34
CA GLN A 50 0.78 2.63 13.12
C GLN A 50 -0.16 1.87 14.05
N ILE A 51 -0.18 2.19 15.34
CA ILE A 51 -1.08 1.56 16.32
C ILE A 51 -2.53 1.83 15.95
N ILE A 52 -2.90 3.06 15.58
CA ILE A 52 -4.26 3.41 15.15
C ILE A 52 -4.66 2.57 13.93
N ALA A 53 -3.81 2.50 12.89
CA ALA A 53 -4.08 1.73 11.69
C ALA A 53 -4.24 0.23 12.00
N LEU A 54 -3.38 -0.31 12.87
CA LEU A 54 -3.48 -1.69 13.34
C LEU A 54 -4.78 -1.93 14.10
N VAL A 55 -5.12 -1.09 15.06
CA VAL A 55 -6.35 -1.21 15.87
C VAL A 55 -7.59 -1.15 14.99
N VAL A 56 -7.64 -0.24 14.02
CA VAL A 56 -8.77 -0.14 13.06
C VAL A 56 -8.88 -1.43 12.24
N SER A 57 -7.76 -1.93 11.74
CA SER A 57 -7.75 -3.19 10.97
C SER A 57 -8.20 -4.38 11.82
N LEU A 58 -7.69 -4.50 13.04
CA LEU A 58 -8.09 -5.55 13.98
C LEU A 58 -9.57 -5.46 14.37
N ALA A 59 -10.11 -4.25 14.55
CA ALA A 59 -11.53 -4.05 14.83
C ALA A 59 -12.42 -4.57 13.68
N ILE A 60 -12.03 -4.31 12.43
CA ILE A 60 -12.70 -4.86 11.25
C ILE A 60 -12.65 -6.39 11.26
N MET A 61 -11.50 -6.96 11.61
CA MET A 61 -11.29 -8.41 11.60
C MET A 61 -12.05 -9.15 12.71
N VAL A 62 -12.19 -8.53 13.91
CA VAL A 62 -12.96 -9.09 15.02
C VAL A 62 -14.44 -9.26 14.65
N MET A 63 -14.98 -8.33 13.84
CA MET A 63 -16.38 -8.42 13.38
C MET A 63 -16.64 -9.59 12.40
N GLY A 64 -15.58 -10.30 12.01
CA GLY A 64 -15.67 -11.46 11.14
C GLY A 64 -15.65 -11.11 9.64
N ILE A 65 -15.82 -12.14 8.80
CA ILE A 65 -15.68 -12.01 7.35
C ILE A 65 -16.85 -11.20 6.78
N ALA A 66 -18.08 -11.68 6.95
CA ALA A 66 -19.26 -11.03 6.38
C ALA A 66 -19.62 -9.71 7.06
N GLY A 67 -19.48 -9.61 8.40
CA GLY A 67 -19.84 -8.42 9.17
C GLY A 67 -18.78 -7.31 9.15
N GLY A 68 -17.52 -7.67 8.99
CA GLY A 68 -16.37 -6.76 9.04
C GLY A 68 -15.69 -6.60 7.70
N ILE A 69 -14.92 -7.60 7.29
CA ILE A 69 -14.02 -7.53 6.12
C ILE A 69 -14.79 -7.25 4.82
N GLU A 70 -15.83 -8.03 4.55
CA GLU A 70 -16.63 -7.87 3.33
C GLU A 70 -17.33 -6.50 3.30
N LYS A 71 -17.95 -6.10 4.42
CA LYS A 71 -18.65 -4.82 4.51
C LYS A 71 -17.71 -3.62 4.38
N ALA A 72 -16.53 -3.68 5.00
CA ALA A 72 -15.51 -2.64 4.86
C ALA A 72 -15.04 -2.53 3.41
N ASN A 73 -14.71 -3.65 2.76
CA ASN A 73 -14.23 -3.67 1.39
C ASN A 73 -15.31 -3.21 0.38
N LYS A 74 -16.58 -3.54 0.59
CA LYS A 74 -17.69 -3.05 -0.25
C LYS A 74 -17.80 -1.53 -0.29
N ILE A 75 -17.33 -0.82 0.75
CA ILE A 75 -17.31 0.63 0.80
C ILE A 75 -15.95 1.15 0.32
N MET A 76 -14.86 0.61 0.84
CA MET A 76 -13.52 1.13 0.61
C MET A 76 -13.08 0.98 -0.85
N MET A 77 -13.38 -0.15 -1.50
CA MET A 77 -12.93 -0.40 -2.87
C MET A 77 -13.60 0.52 -3.90
N PRO A 78 -14.94 0.67 -3.96
CA PRO A 78 -15.53 1.62 -4.89
C PRO A 78 -15.08 3.07 -4.66
N VAL A 79 -14.91 3.48 -3.38
CA VAL A 79 -14.42 4.82 -3.06
C VAL A 79 -12.98 4.99 -3.56
N LEU A 80 -12.10 4.02 -3.32
CA LEU A 80 -10.72 4.03 -3.81
C LEU A 80 -10.67 4.16 -5.34
N PHE A 81 -11.40 3.32 -6.07
CA PHE A 81 -11.44 3.39 -7.54
C PHE A 81 -12.00 4.74 -8.03
N GLY A 82 -13.06 5.23 -7.40
CA GLY A 82 -13.65 6.53 -7.74
C GLY A 82 -12.69 7.68 -7.51
N LEU A 83 -11.99 7.71 -6.39
CA LEU A 83 -11.00 8.73 -6.06
C LEU A 83 -9.80 8.68 -7.01
N PHE A 84 -9.27 7.48 -7.33
CA PHE A 84 -8.19 7.33 -8.30
C PHE A 84 -8.62 7.78 -9.70
N LEU A 85 -9.85 7.50 -10.11
CA LEU A 85 -10.39 7.97 -11.40
C LEU A 85 -10.45 9.49 -11.44
N VAL A 86 -10.96 10.13 -10.39
CA VAL A 86 -11.00 11.61 -10.29
C VAL A 86 -9.58 12.19 -10.35
N LEU A 87 -8.63 11.59 -9.64
CA LEU A 87 -7.22 12.00 -9.68
C LEU A 87 -6.61 11.83 -11.07
N ALA A 88 -6.86 10.69 -11.73
CA ALA A 88 -6.35 10.44 -13.08
C ALA A 88 -6.86 11.47 -14.08
N VAL A 89 -8.17 11.79 -14.04
CA VAL A 89 -8.78 12.83 -14.91
C VAL A 89 -8.16 14.19 -14.61
N TYR A 90 -8.00 14.55 -13.34
CA TYR A 90 -7.40 15.84 -12.99
C TYR A 90 -5.94 15.95 -13.48
N ILE A 91 -5.13 14.93 -13.22
CA ILE A 91 -3.71 14.90 -13.61
C ILE A 91 -3.56 14.95 -15.14
N ALA A 92 -4.50 14.35 -15.88
CA ALA A 92 -4.51 14.43 -17.34
C ALA A 92 -4.65 15.89 -17.87
N THR A 93 -5.19 16.80 -17.07
CA THR A 93 -5.30 18.22 -17.43
C THR A 93 -4.04 19.03 -17.16
N LEU A 94 -3.05 18.46 -16.47
CA LEU A 94 -1.85 19.19 -16.09
C LEU A 94 -0.85 19.31 -17.23
N PRO A 95 -0.23 20.49 -17.40
CA PRO A 95 0.89 20.65 -18.34
C PRO A 95 2.02 19.69 -18.00
N GLY A 96 2.60 19.03 -19.01
CA GLY A 96 3.70 18.08 -18.82
C GLY A 96 3.31 16.64 -18.47
N ALA A 97 2.08 16.39 -18.03
CA ALA A 97 1.59 15.03 -17.74
C ALA A 97 1.67 14.08 -18.96
N GLN A 98 1.60 14.64 -20.19
CA GLN A 98 1.68 13.87 -21.42
C GLN A 98 2.97 13.05 -21.56
N GLU A 99 4.09 13.54 -21.04
CA GLU A 99 5.35 12.79 -21.07
C GLU A 99 5.27 11.53 -20.19
N GLY A 100 4.57 11.60 -19.07
CA GLY A 100 4.32 10.44 -18.22
C GLY A 100 3.41 9.40 -18.90
N TYR A 101 2.39 9.84 -19.61
CA TYR A 101 1.56 8.92 -20.40
C TYR A 101 2.34 8.26 -21.53
N LYS A 102 3.17 9.02 -22.26
CA LYS A 102 4.08 8.45 -23.26
C LYS A 102 5.00 7.41 -22.64
N TYR A 103 5.59 7.71 -21.47
CA TYR A 103 6.48 6.78 -20.77
C TYR A 103 5.79 5.44 -20.45
N ILE A 104 4.56 5.49 -19.90
CA ILE A 104 3.79 4.27 -19.56
C ILE A 104 3.40 3.49 -20.81
N LEU A 105 2.98 4.18 -21.88
CA LEU A 105 2.43 3.54 -23.08
C LEU A 105 3.51 3.17 -24.11
N THR A 106 4.76 3.58 -23.90
CA THR A 106 5.86 3.22 -24.79
C THR A 106 6.33 1.80 -24.51
N ILE A 107 6.04 0.90 -25.41
CA ILE A 107 6.50 -0.49 -25.34
C ILE A 107 7.94 -0.55 -25.84
N ASN A 108 8.84 -1.08 -25.01
CA ASN A 108 10.20 -1.40 -25.43
C ASN A 108 10.31 -2.87 -25.82
N PRO A 109 10.39 -3.21 -27.13
CA PRO A 109 10.46 -4.60 -27.58
C PRO A 109 11.71 -5.34 -27.06
N ALA A 110 12.82 -4.64 -26.86
CA ALA A 110 14.04 -5.23 -26.29
C ALA A 110 13.82 -5.67 -24.83
N GLY A 111 13.04 -4.91 -24.06
CA GLY A 111 12.65 -5.30 -22.71
C GLY A 111 11.78 -6.57 -22.67
N LEU A 112 10.92 -6.76 -23.64
CA LEU A 112 10.11 -7.99 -23.73
C LEU A 112 10.94 -9.24 -24.04
N ALA A 113 12.11 -9.09 -24.63
CA ALA A 113 13.05 -10.19 -24.90
C ALA A 113 13.94 -10.51 -23.69
N ASP A 114 13.99 -9.67 -22.66
CA ASP A 114 14.80 -9.90 -21.45
C ASP A 114 14.04 -10.80 -20.46
N PRO A 115 14.55 -12.03 -20.16
CA PRO A 115 13.93 -12.92 -19.18
C PRO A 115 13.75 -12.29 -17.79
N LYS A 116 14.59 -11.35 -17.39
CA LYS A 116 14.50 -10.68 -16.10
C LYS A 116 13.20 -9.88 -15.95
N VAL A 117 12.74 -9.24 -17.01
CA VAL A 117 11.47 -8.51 -17.03
C VAL A 117 10.31 -9.43 -16.68
N TRP A 118 10.30 -10.63 -17.26
CA TRP A 118 9.27 -11.63 -16.97
C TRP A 118 9.34 -12.16 -15.54
N VAL A 119 10.53 -12.40 -15.01
CA VAL A 119 10.70 -12.82 -13.61
C VAL A 119 10.14 -11.76 -12.65
N PHE A 120 10.47 -10.49 -12.86
CA PHE A 120 9.92 -9.41 -12.05
C PHE A 120 8.40 -9.24 -12.23
N ALA A 121 7.89 -9.34 -13.45
CA ALA A 121 6.46 -9.24 -13.73
C ALA A 121 5.68 -10.37 -13.05
N PHE A 122 6.15 -11.62 -13.15
CA PHE A 122 5.53 -12.75 -12.45
C PHE A 122 5.62 -12.60 -10.95
N GLY A 123 6.77 -12.19 -10.40
CA GLY A 123 6.93 -11.94 -8.97
C GLY A 123 5.93 -10.90 -8.45
N GLN A 124 5.77 -9.80 -9.20
CA GLN A 124 4.79 -8.77 -8.86
C GLN A 124 3.35 -9.27 -8.96
N ALA A 125 3.00 -10.02 -9.98
CA ALA A 125 1.66 -10.60 -10.13
C ALA A 125 1.33 -11.58 -9.00
N PHE A 126 2.25 -12.46 -8.61
CA PHE A 126 2.08 -13.37 -7.48
C PHE A 126 1.88 -12.62 -6.15
N PHE A 127 2.60 -11.52 -5.96
CA PHE A 127 2.45 -10.68 -4.77
C PHE A 127 1.11 -9.93 -4.77
N SER A 128 0.78 -9.25 -5.87
CA SER A 128 -0.42 -8.42 -6.02
C SER A 128 -1.71 -9.23 -5.86
N LEU A 129 -1.77 -10.41 -6.49
CA LEU A 129 -2.90 -11.33 -6.38
C LEU A 129 -2.95 -12.11 -5.05
N SER A 130 -2.04 -11.78 -4.12
CA SER A 130 -1.94 -12.45 -2.80
C SER A 130 -1.75 -13.97 -2.87
N VAL A 131 -1.21 -14.48 -3.98
CA VAL A 131 -0.88 -15.90 -4.13
C VAL A 131 0.32 -16.24 -3.24
N ALA A 132 1.36 -15.42 -3.28
CA ALA A 132 2.55 -15.61 -2.46
C ALA A 132 2.28 -15.49 -0.94
N GLY A 133 1.30 -14.68 -0.54
CA GLY A 133 0.92 -14.46 0.86
C GLY A 133 -0.21 -15.37 1.37
N ASN A 134 -0.59 -16.41 0.62
CA ASN A 134 -1.71 -17.33 0.91
C ASN A 134 -3.09 -16.65 1.06
N GLY A 135 -3.21 -15.35 0.82
CA GLY A 135 -4.47 -14.63 0.93
C GLY A 135 -5.53 -15.20 0.01
N SER A 136 -5.20 -15.44 -1.26
CA SER A 136 -6.13 -16.03 -2.22
C SER A 136 -6.61 -17.44 -1.81
N VAL A 137 -5.74 -18.25 -1.17
CA VAL A 137 -6.08 -19.58 -0.67
C VAL A 137 -7.07 -19.48 0.48
N ILE A 138 -6.80 -18.60 1.45
CA ILE A 138 -7.67 -18.39 2.62
C ILE A 138 -9.06 -17.87 2.20
N TYR A 139 -9.10 -16.82 1.36
CA TYR A 139 -10.39 -16.30 0.89
C TYR A 139 -11.12 -17.29 -0.02
N GLY A 140 -10.40 -18.09 -0.78
CA GLY A 140 -10.98 -19.20 -1.54
C GLY A 140 -11.65 -20.24 -0.65
N SER A 141 -11.12 -20.51 0.55
CA SER A 141 -11.73 -21.44 1.52
C SER A 141 -13.02 -20.92 2.15
N TYR A 142 -13.30 -19.63 2.03
CA TYR A 142 -14.51 -18.99 2.56
C TYR A 142 -15.66 -18.90 1.55
N LEU A 143 -15.40 -19.29 0.30
CA LEU A 143 -16.43 -19.26 -0.74
C LEU A 143 -17.52 -20.30 -0.46
N PRO A 144 -18.81 -19.98 -0.70
CA PRO A 144 -19.89 -20.91 -0.54
C PRO A 144 -19.81 -22.05 -1.58
N GLU A 145 -20.43 -23.17 -1.22
CA GLU A 145 -20.57 -24.29 -2.16
C GLU A 145 -21.37 -23.86 -3.41
N GLY A 146 -20.83 -24.15 -4.58
CA GLY A 146 -21.43 -23.79 -5.87
C GLY A 146 -20.97 -22.46 -6.46
N GLU A 147 -20.02 -21.77 -5.83
CA GLU A 147 -19.40 -20.56 -6.41
C GLU A 147 -18.60 -20.90 -7.66
N ASP A 148 -18.73 -20.08 -8.71
CA ASP A 148 -17.94 -20.20 -9.94
C ASP A 148 -16.52 -19.63 -9.71
N ILE A 149 -15.61 -20.51 -9.25
CA ILE A 149 -14.22 -20.16 -8.93
C ILE A 149 -13.47 -19.57 -10.13
N PRO A 150 -13.56 -20.11 -11.36
CA PRO A 150 -12.92 -19.52 -12.53
C PRO A 150 -13.38 -18.09 -12.82
N SER A 151 -14.66 -17.81 -12.69
CA SER A 151 -15.20 -16.46 -12.89
C SER A 151 -14.73 -15.51 -11.82
N SER A 152 -14.74 -15.93 -10.57
CA SER A 152 -14.27 -15.14 -9.42
C SER A 152 -12.78 -14.84 -9.53
N ALA A 153 -11.95 -15.82 -9.88
CA ALA A 153 -10.50 -15.62 -10.09
C ALA A 153 -10.22 -14.66 -11.25
N ARG A 154 -10.96 -14.77 -12.36
CA ARG A 154 -10.84 -13.84 -13.48
C ARG A 154 -11.20 -12.41 -13.05
N ASN A 155 -12.27 -12.23 -12.30
CA ASN A 155 -12.67 -10.91 -11.80
C ASN A 155 -11.59 -10.30 -10.90
N VAL A 156 -11.01 -11.07 -9.99
CA VAL A 156 -9.88 -10.62 -9.15
C VAL A 156 -8.73 -10.13 -10.01
N ALA A 157 -8.29 -10.92 -11.00
CA ALA A 157 -7.18 -10.55 -11.88
C ALA A 157 -7.49 -9.27 -12.71
N VAL A 158 -8.72 -9.14 -13.21
CA VAL A 158 -9.14 -7.96 -13.98
C VAL A 158 -9.15 -6.72 -13.11
N PHE A 159 -9.77 -6.78 -11.93
CA PHE A 159 -9.84 -5.61 -11.02
C PHE A 159 -8.47 -5.24 -10.46
N ASP A 160 -7.59 -6.20 -10.16
CA ASP A 160 -6.21 -5.95 -9.77
C ASP A 160 -5.44 -5.20 -10.87
N THR A 161 -5.57 -5.66 -12.11
CA THR A 161 -4.96 -5.00 -13.28
C THR A 161 -5.50 -3.57 -13.47
N ILE A 162 -6.81 -3.37 -13.35
CA ILE A 162 -7.42 -2.04 -13.47
C ILE A 162 -6.90 -1.12 -12.35
N ALA A 163 -6.81 -1.61 -11.12
CA ALA A 163 -6.29 -0.83 -9.99
C ALA A 163 -4.84 -0.41 -10.23
N ALA A 164 -4.00 -1.35 -10.67
CA ALA A 164 -2.60 -1.08 -10.99
C ALA A 164 -2.44 -0.05 -12.13
N LEU A 165 -3.24 -0.16 -13.18
CA LEU A 165 -3.24 0.80 -14.27
C LEU A 165 -3.71 2.18 -13.82
N LEU A 166 -4.79 2.28 -13.03
CA LEU A 166 -5.25 3.55 -12.48
C LEU A 166 -4.20 4.21 -11.59
N ALA A 167 -3.54 3.43 -10.73
CA ALA A 167 -2.44 3.95 -9.91
C ALA A 167 -1.28 4.45 -10.77
N ALA A 168 -0.88 3.71 -11.80
CA ALA A 168 0.16 4.14 -12.74
C ALA A 168 -0.22 5.44 -13.47
N LEU A 169 -1.49 5.55 -13.93
CA LEU A 169 -2.00 6.75 -14.61
C LEU A 169 -2.11 7.99 -13.70
N VAL A 170 -2.08 7.80 -12.39
CA VAL A 170 -1.99 8.90 -11.42
C VAL A 170 -0.53 9.23 -11.10
N ILE A 171 0.25 8.24 -10.73
CA ILE A 171 1.59 8.44 -10.18
C ILE A 171 2.57 8.94 -11.25
N VAL A 172 2.71 8.23 -12.35
CA VAL A 172 3.74 8.54 -13.35
C VAL A 172 3.50 9.86 -14.07
N PRO A 173 2.26 10.20 -14.54
CA PRO A 173 2.02 11.50 -15.14
C PRO A 173 2.11 12.67 -14.16
N SER A 174 1.75 12.47 -12.87
CA SER A 174 1.93 13.53 -11.87
C SER A 174 3.41 13.88 -11.66
N MET A 175 4.27 12.87 -11.67
CA MET A 175 5.72 13.07 -11.60
C MET A 175 6.25 13.78 -12.86
N ALA A 176 5.80 13.35 -14.05
CA ALA A 176 6.20 13.97 -15.30
C ALA A 176 5.80 15.46 -15.37
N ALA A 177 4.62 15.81 -14.84
CA ALA A 177 4.14 17.19 -14.80
C ALA A 177 5.06 18.12 -13.99
N VAL A 178 5.81 17.59 -13.01
CA VAL A 178 6.71 18.40 -12.17
C VAL A 178 8.16 18.23 -12.56
N LEU A 179 8.61 16.99 -12.84
CA LEU A 179 10.00 16.66 -13.11
C LEU A 179 10.38 16.77 -14.61
N GLY A 180 9.39 16.79 -15.48
CA GLY A 180 9.61 16.79 -16.94
C GLY A 180 10.41 15.56 -17.38
N ALA A 181 11.49 15.77 -18.13
CA ALA A 181 12.35 14.71 -18.66
C ALA A 181 13.13 13.92 -17.58
N GLY A 182 13.18 14.43 -16.35
CA GLY A 182 13.84 13.75 -15.21
C GLY A 182 13.10 12.52 -14.66
N ILE A 183 11.95 12.17 -15.22
CA ILE A 183 11.14 11.03 -14.76
C ILE A 183 11.88 9.68 -14.85
N SER A 184 12.82 9.54 -15.79
CA SER A 184 13.60 8.31 -15.96
C SER A 184 14.64 8.07 -14.85
N GLU A 185 14.95 9.09 -14.06
CA GLU A 185 15.92 9.02 -12.96
C GLU A 185 15.28 8.68 -11.62
N VAL A 186 13.95 8.60 -11.58
CA VAL A 186 13.21 8.34 -10.35
C VAL A 186 13.19 6.84 -10.04
N HIS A 187 13.71 6.50 -8.88
CA HIS A 187 13.70 5.12 -8.38
C HIS A 187 12.37 4.82 -7.69
N GLY A 188 11.91 3.56 -7.83
CA GLY A 188 10.71 3.07 -7.16
C GLY A 188 10.93 2.84 -5.66
N GLY A 189 9.88 2.43 -4.95
CA GLY A 189 9.91 2.08 -3.54
C GLY A 189 9.13 3.05 -2.65
N PRO A 190 9.19 2.89 -1.31
CA PRO A 190 8.45 3.75 -0.37
C PRO A 190 8.79 5.23 -0.50
N GLY A 191 10.05 5.57 -0.82
CA GLY A 191 10.49 6.94 -1.05
C GLY A 191 9.73 7.64 -2.17
N LEU A 192 9.37 6.90 -3.23
CA LEU A 192 8.56 7.43 -4.32
C LEU A 192 7.22 7.99 -3.82
N MET A 193 6.51 7.21 -3.00
CA MET A 193 5.17 7.56 -2.54
C MET A 193 5.19 8.66 -1.47
N PHE A 194 6.09 8.56 -0.49
CA PHE A 194 6.03 9.41 0.70
C PHE A 194 6.95 10.63 0.65
N VAL A 195 7.93 10.67 -0.25
CA VAL A 195 8.82 11.81 -0.43
C VAL A 195 8.57 12.50 -1.75
N TYR A 196 8.77 11.78 -2.86
CA TYR A 196 8.66 12.41 -4.19
C TYR A 196 7.25 12.90 -4.48
N LEU A 197 6.21 12.07 -4.27
CA LEU A 197 4.84 12.48 -4.56
C LEU A 197 4.35 13.62 -3.66
N VAL A 198 4.80 13.72 -2.42
CA VAL A 198 4.47 14.86 -1.54
C VAL A 198 5.05 16.15 -2.13
N ASN A 199 6.30 16.13 -2.60
CA ASN A 199 6.92 17.28 -3.24
C ASN A 199 6.23 17.63 -4.56
N VAL A 200 5.87 16.62 -5.36
CA VAL A 200 5.10 16.78 -6.60
C VAL A 200 3.76 17.48 -6.31
N PHE A 201 3.00 16.99 -5.33
CA PHE A 201 1.73 17.60 -4.95
C PHE A 201 1.90 19.05 -4.45
N ASN A 202 2.96 19.34 -3.69
CA ASN A 202 3.22 20.70 -3.22
C ASN A 202 3.55 21.67 -4.37
N ALA A 203 4.13 21.17 -5.47
CA ALA A 203 4.46 21.98 -6.65
C ALA A 203 3.28 22.17 -7.63
N MET A 204 2.20 21.38 -7.49
CA MET A 204 1.06 21.41 -8.39
C MET A 204 -0.03 22.41 -7.95
N PRO A 205 -0.74 23.05 -8.91
CA PRO A 205 -1.95 23.81 -8.60
C PRO A 205 -2.98 22.91 -7.87
N GLY A 206 -3.52 23.37 -6.74
CA GLY A 206 -4.46 22.56 -5.94
C GLY A 206 -3.87 21.30 -5.28
N GLY A 207 -2.56 21.14 -5.31
CA GLY A 207 -1.87 19.93 -4.90
C GLY A 207 -2.13 19.47 -3.45
N ARG A 208 -2.47 20.41 -2.54
CA ARG A 208 -2.89 20.04 -1.18
C ARG A 208 -4.15 19.17 -1.16
N ILE A 209 -5.15 19.51 -1.97
CA ILE A 209 -6.40 18.73 -2.06
C ILE A 209 -6.11 17.38 -2.70
N ILE A 210 -5.32 17.38 -3.79
CA ILE A 210 -4.90 16.16 -4.49
C ILE A 210 -4.14 15.23 -3.55
N GLY A 211 -3.19 15.76 -2.79
CA GLY A 211 -2.43 15.01 -1.82
C GLY A 211 -3.31 14.35 -0.75
N VAL A 212 -4.27 15.11 -0.20
CA VAL A 212 -5.23 14.56 0.76
C VAL A 212 -6.04 13.42 0.15
N VAL A 213 -6.61 13.62 -1.03
CA VAL A 213 -7.39 12.57 -1.74
C VAL A 213 -6.51 11.35 -2.02
N PHE A 214 -5.30 11.55 -2.51
CA PHE A 214 -4.35 10.46 -2.77
C PHE A 214 -4.04 9.66 -1.51
N PHE A 215 -3.71 10.33 -0.40
CA PHE A 215 -3.40 9.63 0.86
C PHE A 215 -4.61 8.95 1.49
N ILE A 216 -5.84 9.43 1.27
CA ILE A 216 -7.05 8.68 1.63
C ILE A 216 -7.14 7.38 0.83
N CYS A 217 -6.84 7.41 -0.48
CA CYS A 217 -6.77 6.19 -1.29
C CYS A 217 -5.70 5.21 -0.76
N VAL A 218 -4.51 5.73 -0.44
CA VAL A 218 -3.41 4.93 0.13
C VAL A 218 -3.81 4.32 1.47
N LEU A 219 -4.51 5.07 2.32
CA LEU A 219 -5.01 4.58 3.61
C LEU A 219 -5.99 3.41 3.41
N PHE A 220 -6.94 3.53 2.49
CA PHE A 220 -7.89 2.45 2.20
C PHE A 220 -7.19 1.22 1.63
N ALA A 221 -6.27 1.41 0.70
CA ALA A 221 -5.45 0.33 0.16
C ALA A 221 -4.60 -0.34 1.25
N GLY A 222 -3.99 0.45 2.15
CA GLY A 222 -3.20 -0.06 3.27
C GLY A 222 -4.03 -0.88 4.26
N VAL A 223 -5.18 -0.36 4.70
CA VAL A 223 -6.07 -1.07 5.65
C VAL A 223 -6.56 -2.39 5.04
N SER A 224 -7.00 -2.40 3.79
CA SER A 224 -7.45 -3.63 3.13
C SER A 224 -6.33 -4.65 2.98
N SER A 225 -5.10 -4.21 2.72
CA SER A 225 -3.91 -5.07 2.63
C SER A 225 -3.53 -5.67 3.98
N ILE A 226 -3.56 -4.88 5.06
CA ILE A 226 -3.32 -5.39 6.42
C ILE A 226 -4.34 -6.47 6.78
N VAL A 227 -5.63 -6.21 6.54
CA VAL A 227 -6.70 -7.18 6.78
C VAL A 227 -6.44 -8.48 6.03
N ASN A 228 -6.05 -8.39 4.76
CA ASN A 228 -5.76 -9.56 3.93
C ASN A 228 -4.57 -10.38 4.46
N LEU A 229 -3.47 -9.70 4.82
CA LEU A 229 -2.25 -10.36 5.31
C LEU A 229 -2.45 -11.03 6.69
N TYR A 230 -3.22 -10.40 7.58
CA TYR A 230 -3.46 -10.94 8.91
C TYR A 230 -4.50 -12.07 8.93
N GLU A 231 -5.37 -12.19 7.92
CA GLU A 231 -6.41 -13.22 7.90
C GLU A 231 -5.83 -14.64 7.86
N ALA A 232 -4.75 -14.87 7.11
CA ALA A 232 -4.13 -16.18 7.02
C ALA A 232 -3.62 -16.71 8.38
N PRO A 233 -2.80 -16.00 9.16
CA PRO A 233 -2.39 -16.46 10.49
C PRO A 233 -3.55 -16.54 11.48
N ILE A 234 -4.58 -15.69 11.35
CA ILE A 234 -5.78 -15.78 12.21
C ILE A 234 -6.56 -17.06 11.92
N ALA A 235 -6.80 -17.38 10.65
CA ALA A 235 -7.45 -18.62 10.23
C ALA A 235 -6.67 -19.84 10.73
N PHE A 236 -5.34 -19.82 10.62
CA PHE A 236 -4.48 -20.88 11.15
C PHE A 236 -4.68 -21.10 12.66
N LEU A 237 -4.72 -20.04 13.47
CA LEU A 237 -4.97 -20.15 14.92
C LEU A 237 -6.36 -20.70 15.21
N GLN A 238 -7.37 -20.31 14.42
CA GLN A 238 -8.72 -20.81 14.58
C GLN A 238 -8.85 -22.30 14.24
N GLU A 239 -8.21 -22.73 13.16
CA GLU A 239 -8.30 -24.12 12.69
C GLU A 239 -7.44 -25.06 13.53
N GLN A 240 -6.19 -24.71 13.78
CA GLN A 240 -5.23 -25.59 14.43
C GLN A 240 -5.38 -25.61 15.95
N PHE A 241 -5.56 -24.45 16.57
CA PHE A 241 -5.64 -24.31 18.02
C PHE A 241 -7.05 -24.07 18.54
N LYS A 242 -8.07 -24.08 17.65
CA LYS A 242 -9.49 -23.89 18.01
C LYS A 242 -9.75 -22.57 18.75
N PHE A 243 -8.96 -21.56 18.48
CA PHE A 243 -9.17 -20.25 19.09
C PHE A 243 -10.49 -19.63 18.61
N LYS A 244 -11.18 -18.95 19.52
CA LYS A 244 -12.28 -18.07 19.12
C LYS A 244 -11.72 -16.90 18.30
N ARG A 245 -12.46 -16.40 17.32
CA ARG A 245 -11.97 -15.34 16.42
C ARG A 245 -11.36 -14.15 17.15
N ALA A 246 -12.02 -13.62 18.17
CA ALA A 246 -11.52 -12.49 18.94
C ALA A 246 -10.14 -12.80 19.63
N ALA A 247 -9.95 -14.02 20.13
CA ALA A 247 -8.70 -14.43 20.72
C ALA A 247 -7.59 -14.58 19.67
N ALA A 248 -7.90 -15.17 18.50
CA ALA A 248 -6.96 -15.29 17.40
C ALA A 248 -6.52 -13.91 16.87
N VAL A 249 -7.48 -13.01 16.64
CA VAL A 249 -7.22 -11.62 16.22
C VAL A 249 -6.37 -10.88 17.26
N GLY A 250 -6.70 -11.00 18.54
CA GLY A 250 -5.93 -10.38 19.62
C GLY A 250 -4.49 -10.90 19.69
N THR A 251 -4.29 -12.21 19.57
CA THR A 251 -2.95 -12.83 19.58
C THR A 251 -2.11 -12.33 18.39
N ILE A 252 -2.66 -12.37 17.17
CA ILE A 252 -1.93 -11.89 15.99
C ILE A 252 -1.72 -10.38 16.06
N GLY A 253 -2.67 -9.63 16.62
CA GLY A 253 -2.52 -8.19 16.84
C GLY A 253 -1.36 -7.85 17.78
N VAL A 254 -1.21 -8.59 18.89
CA VAL A 254 -0.08 -8.40 19.82
C VAL A 254 1.25 -8.76 19.14
N ILE A 255 1.31 -9.87 18.42
CA ILE A 255 2.52 -10.25 17.68
C ILE A 255 2.86 -9.19 16.63
N GLY A 256 1.86 -8.73 15.85
CA GLY A 256 2.06 -7.68 14.87
C GLY A 256 2.51 -6.36 15.47
N LEU A 257 1.98 -6.00 16.64
CA LEU A 257 2.42 -4.81 17.37
C LEU A 257 3.90 -4.93 17.80
N ILE A 258 4.29 -6.08 18.39
CA ILE A 258 5.68 -6.30 18.80
C ILE A 258 6.63 -6.21 17.61
N VAL A 259 6.30 -6.89 16.50
CA VAL A 259 7.12 -6.86 15.27
C VAL A 259 7.17 -5.47 14.64
N SER A 260 6.09 -4.68 14.76
CA SER A 260 6.03 -3.32 14.19
C SER A 260 6.85 -2.30 14.98
N ILE A 261 7.13 -2.56 16.27
CA ILE A 261 7.86 -1.65 17.15
C ILE A 261 9.35 -2.04 17.26
N SER A 262 9.69 -3.31 16.96
CA SER A 262 11.07 -3.81 16.96
C SER A 262 11.84 -3.35 15.71
#